data_6648b2f27e983ec73275c57d819d63d1
#
_entry.id   6648b2f27e983ec73275c57d819d63d1
#
_cell.length_a   1.000
_cell.length_b   1.000
_cell.length_c   1.000
_cell.angle_alpha   90.00
_cell.angle_beta   90.00
_cell.angle_gamma   90.00
#
_symmetry.space_group_name_H-M   'P 1'
#
loop_
_entity.id
_entity.type
_entity.pdbx_description
1 polymer ?
#
loop_
_entity_poly.entity_id
_entity_poly.type
_entity_poly.pdbx_seq_one_letter_code
_entity_poly.pdbx_strand_id
1 'polypeptide(L)'
;NFKKILALSILLPMSIMVKAEEIGYVDTVFKFFGANHKIVIEAFDDPEVKNVTCYLSRAKTGGISGSLGLAEDTADAAISCQQVGPIELSEKVLKGKNRGDVVFQKRTSLVFKKLQVVRFYDKNRHALIYLTYSDKVIDGSPKNAISAVPIMPWKE
;
A
#
# COMPACT_ATOMS: atom_id res chain seq x y z
N ASN A 1 -33.74 34.91 28.33
CA ASN A 1 -32.64 34.83 27.34
C ASN A 1 -32.00 33.46 27.40
N PHE A 2 -32.54 32.49 26.62
CA PHE A 2 -31.93 31.21 26.43
C PHE A 2 -30.86 31.34 25.33
N LYS A 3 -29.58 31.34 25.69
CA LYS A 3 -28.49 31.22 24.77
C LYS A 3 -28.44 29.75 24.22
N LYS A 4 -28.89 29.55 23.02
CA LYS A 4 -28.70 28.28 22.30
C LYS A 4 -27.23 28.12 22.00
N ILE A 5 -26.56 27.21 22.76
CA ILE A 5 -25.21 26.77 22.46
C ILE A 5 -25.36 25.76 21.33
N LEU A 6 -24.96 26.19 20.12
CA LEU A 6 -24.88 25.33 18.97
C LEU A 6 -23.63 24.47 19.11
N ALA A 7 -23.80 23.23 19.55
CA ALA A 7 -22.71 22.26 19.58
C ALA A 7 -22.36 21.87 18.14
N LEU A 8 -21.29 22.43 17.62
CA LEU A 8 -20.73 22.06 16.32
C LEU A 8 -20.00 20.73 16.49
N SER A 9 -20.69 19.63 16.17
CA SER A 9 -20.05 18.30 16.10
C SER A 9 -19.07 18.28 14.93
N ILE A 10 -17.80 18.41 15.23
CA ILE A 10 -16.72 18.20 14.26
C ILE A 10 -16.61 16.69 14.05
N LEU A 11 -17.20 16.18 12.97
CA LEU A 11 -16.90 14.84 12.48
C LEU A 11 -15.48 14.86 11.93
N LEU A 12 -14.52 14.39 12.71
CA LEU A 12 -13.19 14.07 12.20
C LEU A 12 -13.36 12.91 11.22
N PRO A 13 -12.83 13.01 9.98
CA PRO A 13 -12.80 11.87 9.08
C PRO A 13 -11.87 10.81 9.69
N MET A 14 -12.45 9.69 10.10
CA MET A 14 -11.66 8.50 10.43
C MET A 14 -10.98 8.01 9.16
N SER A 15 -9.69 8.28 9.05
CA SER A 15 -8.87 7.66 8.01
C SER A 15 -8.84 6.16 8.26
N ILE A 16 -9.48 5.39 7.41
CA ILE A 16 -9.43 3.92 7.47
C ILE A 16 -8.01 3.54 7.07
N MET A 17 -7.18 3.19 8.06
CA MET A 17 -5.87 2.62 7.80
C MET A 17 -6.05 1.17 7.35
N VAL A 18 -5.73 0.89 6.08
CA VAL A 18 -5.68 -0.47 5.56
C VAL A 18 -4.49 -1.18 6.16
N LYS A 19 -4.75 -2.30 6.82
CA LYS A 19 -3.72 -3.15 7.40
C LYS A 19 -3.41 -4.30 6.45
N ALA A 20 -2.12 -4.49 6.17
CA ALA A 20 -1.68 -5.67 5.43
C ALA A 20 -1.62 -6.90 6.35
N GLU A 21 -1.99 -8.05 5.80
CA GLU A 21 -1.86 -9.35 6.42
C GLU A 21 -0.57 -10.02 5.93
N GLU A 22 0.29 -10.46 6.85
CA GLU A 22 1.45 -11.25 6.50
C GLU A 22 1.01 -12.67 6.13
N ILE A 23 1.26 -13.08 4.89
CA ILE A 23 0.93 -14.41 4.37
C ILE A 23 2.04 -15.40 4.71
N GLY A 24 3.29 -14.95 4.66
CA GLY A 24 4.43 -15.79 4.95
C GLY A 24 5.75 -15.07 4.72
N TYR A 25 6.83 -15.80 4.94
CA TYR A 25 8.18 -15.24 4.74
C TYR A 25 9.19 -16.35 4.40
N VAL A 26 10.33 -15.92 3.86
CA VAL A 26 11.51 -16.76 3.63
C VAL A 26 12.72 -16.09 4.27
N ASP A 27 13.43 -16.81 5.12
CA ASP A 27 14.71 -16.34 5.66
C ASP A 27 15.78 -16.38 4.57
N THR A 28 16.53 -15.29 4.42
CA THR A 28 17.56 -15.14 3.40
C THR A 28 18.96 -15.18 3.97
N VAL A 29 19.15 -14.70 5.20
CA VAL A 29 20.41 -14.73 5.92
C VAL A 29 20.13 -15.06 7.39
N PHE A 30 20.75 -16.11 7.90
CA PHE A 30 20.70 -16.47 9.30
C PHE A 30 21.73 -15.66 10.08
N LYS A 31 21.29 -14.98 11.14
CA LYS A 31 22.16 -14.31 12.09
C LYS A 31 22.28 -15.13 13.37
N PHE A 32 23.48 -15.17 13.92
CA PHE A 32 23.72 -15.86 15.18
C PHE A 32 23.04 -15.14 16.36
N PHE A 33 22.97 -13.81 16.28
CA PHE A 33 22.28 -12.96 17.24
C PHE A 33 21.32 -11.98 16.51
N GLY A 34 20.13 -11.81 17.06
CA GLY A 34 19.11 -10.93 16.52
C GLY A 34 18.21 -11.56 15.46
N ALA A 35 17.31 -10.76 14.90
CA ALA A 35 16.38 -11.21 13.87
C ALA A 35 17.08 -11.44 12.53
N ASN A 36 16.68 -12.49 11.81
CA ASN A 36 17.19 -12.82 10.49
C ASN A 36 16.73 -11.82 9.43
N HIS A 37 17.51 -11.67 8.37
CA HIS A 37 17.01 -11.05 7.14
C HIS A 37 16.02 -11.99 6.47
N LYS A 38 14.93 -11.45 5.95
CA LYS A 38 13.89 -12.25 5.32
C LYS A 38 13.20 -11.51 4.18
N ILE A 39 12.55 -12.24 3.31
CA ILE A 39 11.57 -11.72 2.37
C ILE A 39 10.20 -12.05 2.95
N VAL A 40 9.35 -11.04 3.08
CA VAL A 40 7.97 -11.21 3.56
C VAL A 40 6.98 -11.03 2.41
N ILE A 41 5.89 -11.77 2.46
CA ILE A 41 4.75 -11.64 1.58
C ILE A 41 3.58 -11.11 2.40
N GLU A 42 3.03 -10.00 1.96
CA GLU A 42 1.89 -9.35 2.61
C GLU A 42 0.76 -9.17 1.59
N ALA A 43 -0.47 -9.27 2.06
CA ALA A 43 -1.65 -9.01 1.25
C ALA A 43 -2.45 -7.85 1.83
N PHE A 44 -3.06 -7.05 0.97
CA PHE A 44 -4.06 -6.06 1.35
C PHE A 44 -5.16 -5.98 0.29
N ASP A 45 -6.35 -5.58 0.72
CA ASP A 45 -7.46 -5.30 -0.18
C ASP A 45 -7.58 -3.81 -0.42
N ASP A 46 -7.96 -3.42 -1.64
CA ASP A 46 -8.23 -2.02 -1.93
C ASP A 46 -9.40 -1.51 -1.07
N PRO A 47 -9.19 -0.46 -0.27
CA PRO A 47 -10.22 0.02 0.66
C PRO A 47 -11.43 0.67 -0.03
N GLU A 48 -11.28 1.08 -1.29
CA GLU A 48 -12.32 1.81 -2.05
C GLU A 48 -12.87 1.02 -3.23
N VAL A 49 -12.22 -0.07 -3.62
CA VAL A 49 -12.66 -0.95 -4.70
C VAL A 49 -12.75 -2.38 -4.17
N LYS A 50 -13.97 -2.84 -3.93
CA LYS A 50 -14.19 -4.24 -3.52
C LYS A 50 -13.70 -5.20 -4.58
N ASN A 51 -13.25 -6.38 -4.13
CA ASN A 51 -12.81 -7.49 -4.98
C ASN A 51 -11.53 -7.22 -5.78
N VAL A 52 -10.65 -6.39 -5.23
CA VAL A 52 -9.26 -6.28 -5.65
C VAL A 52 -8.36 -6.59 -4.48
N THR A 53 -7.52 -7.61 -4.63
CA THR A 53 -6.50 -8.00 -3.65
C THR A 53 -5.12 -7.79 -4.25
N CYS A 54 -4.23 -7.16 -3.49
CA CYS A 54 -2.84 -6.95 -3.85
C CYS A 54 -1.91 -7.74 -2.94
N TYR A 55 -0.88 -8.31 -3.51
CA TYR A 55 0.21 -8.97 -2.81
C TYR A 55 1.49 -8.17 -2.99
N LEU A 56 2.23 -7.99 -1.90
CA LEU A 56 3.53 -7.34 -1.87
C LEU A 56 4.58 -8.34 -1.41
N SER A 57 5.73 -8.36 -2.07
CA SER A 57 6.92 -9.02 -1.54
C SER A 57 8.01 -7.97 -1.32
N ARG A 58 8.64 -8.00 -0.17
CA ARG A 58 9.70 -7.06 0.18
C ARG A 58 10.71 -7.68 1.13
N ALA A 59 11.95 -7.20 1.04
CA ALA A 59 12.97 -7.54 1.99
C ALA A 59 12.71 -6.85 3.33
N LYS A 60 12.89 -7.58 4.42
CA LYS A 60 12.84 -7.08 5.78
C LYS A 60 14.16 -7.38 6.47
N THR A 61 14.91 -6.33 6.79
CA THR A 61 16.20 -6.46 7.47
C THR A 61 15.96 -6.54 8.97
N GLY A 62 16.52 -7.56 9.60
CA GLY A 62 16.48 -7.69 11.05
C GLY A 62 17.46 -6.81 11.78
N GLY A 63 17.22 -6.55 13.06
CA GLY A 63 18.09 -5.82 13.95
C GLY A 63 17.97 -4.29 13.86
N ILE A 64 18.85 -3.60 14.60
CA ILE A 64 18.83 -2.13 14.72
C ILE A 64 19.13 -1.47 13.37
N SER A 65 20.09 -1.98 12.62
CA SER A 65 20.45 -1.43 11.29
C SER A 65 19.26 -1.44 10.33
N GLY A 66 18.45 -2.49 10.32
CA GLY A 66 17.24 -2.58 9.52
C GLY A 66 16.19 -1.58 9.96
N SER A 67 15.97 -1.44 11.26
CA SER A 67 15.01 -0.47 11.83
C SER A 67 15.36 0.97 11.50
N LEU A 68 16.65 1.30 11.49
CA LEU A 68 17.14 2.64 11.15
C LEU A 68 17.26 2.87 9.63
N GLY A 69 17.06 1.84 8.81
CA GLY A 69 17.22 1.93 7.36
C GLY A 69 18.67 2.09 6.90
N LEU A 70 19.63 1.68 7.73
CA LEU A 70 21.08 1.77 7.46
C LEU A 70 21.59 0.59 6.62
N ALA A 71 20.80 -0.48 6.50
CA ALA A 71 21.11 -1.64 5.67
C ALA A 71 20.45 -1.51 4.28
N GLU A 72 19.98 -2.61 3.71
CA GLU A 72 19.30 -2.64 2.41
C GLU A 72 18.04 -1.77 2.37
N ASP A 73 17.61 -1.43 1.16
CA ASP A 73 16.36 -0.71 0.92
C ASP A 73 15.14 -1.61 1.17
N THR A 74 14.67 -1.63 2.41
CA THR A 74 13.49 -2.41 2.82
C THR A 74 12.16 -1.85 2.30
N ALA A 75 12.17 -0.70 1.66
CA ALA A 75 11.02 -0.11 1.00
C ALA A 75 10.87 -0.53 -0.47
N ASP A 76 11.86 -1.24 -1.01
CA ASP A 76 11.77 -1.85 -2.35
C ASP A 76 10.81 -3.05 -2.28
N ALA A 77 9.79 -3.03 -3.12
CA ALA A 77 8.77 -4.07 -3.13
C ALA A 77 8.34 -4.41 -4.55
N ALA A 78 8.02 -5.67 -4.77
CA ALA A 78 7.25 -6.11 -5.94
C ALA A 78 5.76 -6.16 -5.58
N ILE A 79 4.89 -5.94 -6.56
CA ILE A 79 3.45 -5.93 -6.39
C ILE A 79 2.76 -6.79 -7.43
N SER A 80 1.71 -7.49 -7.00
CA SER A 80 0.81 -8.23 -7.87
C SER A 80 -0.62 -8.06 -7.36
N CYS A 81 -1.48 -7.46 -8.17
CA CYS A 81 -2.89 -7.26 -7.84
C CYS A 81 -3.78 -8.06 -8.77
N GLN A 82 -4.93 -8.48 -8.28
CA GLN A 82 -5.88 -9.27 -9.07
C GLN A 82 -7.33 -8.97 -8.69
N GLN A 83 -8.20 -9.16 -9.65
CA GLN A 83 -9.65 -9.18 -9.44
C GLN A 83 -10.05 -10.52 -8.83
N VAL A 84 -10.79 -10.47 -7.73
CA VAL A 84 -11.26 -11.68 -7.01
C VAL A 84 -12.77 -11.78 -6.90
N GLY A 85 -13.49 -10.93 -7.58
CA GLY A 85 -14.95 -10.89 -7.62
C GLY A 85 -15.45 -9.78 -8.55
N PRO A 86 -16.76 -9.53 -8.60
CA PRO A 86 -17.30 -8.45 -9.41
C PRO A 86 -16.81 -7.08 -8.91
N ILE A 87 -16.46 -6.21 -9.84
CA ILE A 87 -15.97 -4.85 -9.54
C ILE A 87 -16.96 -3.82 -10.05
N GLU A 88 -17.43 -2.96 -9.15
CA GLU A 88 -18.16 -1.74 -9.46
C GLU A 88 -17.34 -0.54 -8.98
N LEU A 89 -17.08 0.42 -9.87
CA LEU A 89 -16.31 1.61 -9.56
C LEU A 89 -17.23 2.75 -9.12
N SER A 90 -16.88 3.39 -7.99
CA SER A 90 -17.55 4.62 -7.56
C SER A 90 -17.22 5.78 -8.49
N GLU A 91 -18.04 6.83 -8.47
CA GLU A 91 -17.77 8.05 -9.25
C GLU A 91 -16.41 8.66 -8.91
N LYS A 92 -16.00 8.61 -7.65
CA LYS A 92 -14.69 9.07 -7.20
C LYS A 92 -13.55 8.36 -7.93
N VAL A 93 -13.63 7.03 -8.04
CA VAL A 93 -12.60 6.23 -8.72
C VAL A 93 -12.65 6.47 -10.23
N LEU A 94 -13.86 6.54 -10.82
CA LEU A 94 -14.04 6.81 -12.25
C LEU A 94 -13.47 8.17 -12.68
N LYS A 95 -13.61 9.21 -11.85
CA LYS A 95 -13.00 10.51 -12.10
C LYS A 95 -11.48 10.43 -12.05
N GLY A 96 -10.96 9.65 -11.13
CA GLY A 96 -9.54 9.53 -10.87
C GLY A 96 -8.90 10.85 -10.40
N LYS A 97 -7.62 10.77 -10.15
CA LYS A 97 -6.76 11.92 -9.87
C LYS A 97 -5.46 11.72 -10.63
N ASN A 98 -4.90 12.81 -11.16
CA ASN A 98 -3.61 12.74 -11.86
C ASN A 98 -2.47 12.17 -11.00
N ARG A 99 -2.55 12.35 -9.69
CA ARG A 99 -1.59 11.81 -8.72
C ARG A 99 -2.01 10.47 -8.13
N GLY A 100 -3.16 9.93 -8.56
CA GLY A 100 -3.74 8.71 -8.04
C GLY A 100 -4.27 8.84 -6.61
N ASP A 101 -4.80 7.75 -6.10
CA ASP A 101 -5.29 7.62 -4.73
C ASP A 101 -4.42 6.66 -3.94
N VAL A 102 -3.93 7.09 -2.78
CA VAL A 102 -3.16 6.22 -1.89
C VAL A 102 -4.08 5.19 -1.28
N VAL A 103 -3.83 3.92 -1.54
CA VAL A 103 -4.63 2.79 -1.05
C VAL A 103 -3.94 1.99 0.04
N PHE A 104 -2.63 2.13 0.18
CA PHE A 104 -1.85 1.47 1.21
C PHE A 104 -0.58 2.27 1.54
N GLN A 105 -0.21 2.30 2.82
CA GLN A 105 1.04 2.90 3.30
C GLN A 105 1.60 2.06 4.44
N LYS A 106 2.92 1.91 4.47
CA LYS A 106 3.62 1.26 5.56
C LYS A 106 4.99 1.92 5.78
N ARG A 107 5.26 2.26 7.03
CA ARG A 107 6.62 2.68 7.41
C ARG A 107 7.52 1.45 7.45
N THR A 108 8.59 1.45 6.68
CA THR A 108 9.54 0.34 6.57
C THR A 108 10.86 0.60 7.29
N SER A 109 11.10 1.85 7.70
CA SER A 109 12.18 2.23 8.61
C SER A 109 11.73 3.34 9.54
N LEU A 110 12.45 3.56 10.65
CA LEU A 110 12.11 4.59 11.63
C LEU A 110 12.33 6.02 11.10
N VAL A 111 13.24 6.21 10.16
CA VAL A 111 13.75 7.54 9.81
C VAL A 111 13.53 7.91 8.35
N PHE A 112 13.72 7.01 7.39
CA PHE A 112 13.93 7.42 6.00
C PHE A 112 12.95 6.86 4.98
N LYS A 113 12.16 5.82 5.30
CA LYS A 113 11.47 5.06 4.26
C LYS A 113 10.02 4.79 4.60
N LYS A 114 9.18 5.05 3.62
CA LYS A 114 7.74 4.77 3.66
C LYS A 114 7.36 4.12 2.34
N LEU A 115 6.83 2.91 2.42
CA LEU A 115 6.28 2.22 1.28
C LEU A 115 4.84 2.68 1.04
N GLN A 116 4.52 3.00 -0.19
CA GLN A 116 3.17 3.40 -0.60
C GLN A 116 2.69 2.58 -1.79
N VAL A 117 1.39 2.39 -1.86
CA VAL A 117 0.70 1.93 -3.07
C VAL A 117 -0.35 2.95 -3.46
N VAL A 118 -0.30 3.37 -4.71
CA VAL A 118 -1.19 4.38 -5.28
C VAL A 118 -1.98 3.75 -6.43
N ARG A 119 -3.30 3.95 -6.44
CA ARG A 119 -4.19 3.45 -7.49
C ARG A 119 -4.50 4.54 -8.49
N PHE A 120 -4.43 4.18 -9.78
CA PHE A 120 -4.91 4.97 -10.90
C PHE A 120 -5.99 4.20 -11.65
N TYR A 121 -6.85 4.91 -12.37
CA TYR A 121 -7.81 4.32 -13.27
C TYR A 121 -7.50 4.69 -14.73
N ASP A 122 -7.21 3.67 -15.52
CA ASP A 122 -7.08 3.81 -16.98
C ASP A 122 -8.46 3.67 -17.61
N LYS A 123 -9.08 4.80 -17.88
CA LYS A 123 -10.44 4.87 -18.44
C LYS A 123 -10.53 4.24 -19.83
N ASN A 124 -9.49 4.39 -20.64
CA ASN A 124 -9.51 3.90 -22.02
C ASN A 124 -9.47 2.36 -22.09
N ARG A 125 -8.83 1.73 -21.12
CA ARG A 125 -8.65 0.27 -21.08
C ARG A 125 -9.49 -0.40 -20.01
N HIS A 126 -10.24 0.39 -19.23
CA HIS A 126 -11.04 -0.10 -18.10
C HIS A 126 -10.21 -0.98 -17.17
N ALA A 127 -9.11 -0.42 -16.70
CA ALA A 127 -8.16 -1.11 -15.85
C ALA A 127 -7.75 -0.26 -14.65
N LEU A 128 -7.54 -0.91 -13.52
CA LEU A 128 -6.94 -0.30 -12.33
C LEU A 128 -5.43 -0.51 -12.37
N ILE A 129 -4.67 0.53 -12.10
CA ILE A 129 -3.23 0.50 -12.10
C ILE A 129 -2.74 0.79 -10.69
N TYR A 130 -1.98 -0.13 -10.12
CA TYR A 130 -1.41 -0.01 -8.78
C TYR A 130 0.09 0.20 -8.90
N LEU A 131 0.57 1.31 -8.38
CA LEU A 131 1.99 1.66 -8.34
C LEU A 131 2.49 1.58 -6.92
N THR A 132 3.48 0.74 -6.65
CA THR A 132 4.21 0.77 -5.40
C THR A 132 5.54 1.50 -5.56
N TYR A 133 5.87 2.35 -4.60
CA TYR A 133 7.13 3.07 -4.54
C TYR A 133 7.47 3.43 -3.10
N SER A 134 8.73 3.79 -2.88
CA SER A 134 9.19 4.26 -1.58
C SER A 134 9.44 5.76 -1.59
N ASP A 135 8.91 6.46 -0.58
CA ASP A 135 9.33 7.81 -0.27
C ASP A 135 10.67 7.75 0.46
N LYS A 136 11.65 8.43 -0.09
CA LYS A 136 12.97 8.63 0.54
C LYS A 136 13.15 10.08 0.87
N VAL A 137 13.77 10.35 2.01
CA VAL A 137 14.15 11.72 2.43
C VAL A 137 15.38 12.21 1.70
N ILE A 138 16.15 11.30 1.09
CA ILE A 138 17.38 11.61 0.34
C ILE A 138 17.10 11.69 -1.15
N ASP A 139 17.87 12.51 -1.87
CA ASP A 139 17.80 12.63 -3.32
C ASP A 139 18.06 11.29 -4.02
N GLY A 140 17.36 11.07 -5.09
CA GLY A 140 17.48 9.89 -5.94
C GLY A 140 16.15 9.44 -6.52
N SER A 141 16.20 8.56 -7.49
CA SER A 141 15.01 7.96 -8.08
C SER A 141 14.46 6.86 -7.16
N PRO A 142 13.21 6.94 -6.71
CA PRO A 142 12.62 5.88 -5.90
C PRO A 142 12.45 4.61 -6.72
N LYS A 143 12.74 3.48 -6.11
CA LYS A 143 12.39 2.18 -6.69
C LYS A 143 10.89 2.02 -6.73
N ASN A 144 10.39 1.48 -7.83
CA ASN A 144 8.96 1.36 -8.07
C ASN A 144 8.63 0.09 -8.85
N ALA A 145 7.38 -0.33 -8.73
CA ALA A 145 6.82 -1.45 -9.47
C ALA A 145 5.33 -1.19 -9.73
N ILE A 146 4.82 -1.78 -10.78
CA ILE A 146 3.45 -1.57 -11.25
C ILE A 146 2.72 -2.90 -11.40
N SER A 147 1.41 -2.90 -11.10
CA SER A 147 0.49 -4.00 -11.39
C SER A 147 -0.78 -3.45 -12.02
N ALA A 148 -1.18 -4.01 -13.16
CA ALA A 148 -2.42 -3.65 -13.84
C ALA A 148 -3.49 -4.72 -13.59
N VAL A 149 -4.71 -4.28 -13.27
CA VAL A 149 -5.87 -5.13 -13.06
C VAL A 149 -6.94 -4.76 -14.09
N PRO A 150 -7.03 -5.44 -15.23
CA PRO A 150 -8.16 -5.28 -16.13
C PRO A 150 -9.45 -5.66 -15.41
N ILE A 151 -10.47 -4.84 -15.53
CA ILE A 151 -11.77 -5.12 -14.94
C ILE A 151 -12.56 -5.97 -15.93
N MET A 152 -12.82 -7.21 -15.57
CA MET A 152 -13.49 -8.20 -16.40
C MET A 152 -14.87 -8.52 -15.83
N PRO A 153 -15.85 -8.89 -16.68
CA PRO A 153 -17.10 -9.46 -16.21
C PRO A 153 -16.83 -10.66 -15.32
N TRP A 154 -17.52 -10.71 -14.18
CA TRP A 154 -17.38 -11.80 -13.23
C TRP A 154 -18.58 -12.71 -13.30
N LYS A 155 -18.35 -13.97 -13.59
CA LYS A 155 -19.38 -15.02 -13.55
C LYS A 155 -19.21 -15.81 -12.24
N GLU A 156 -20.30 -15.94 -11.50
CA GLU A 156 -20.40 -16.86 -10.35
C GLU A 156 -20.53 -18.30 -10.81
#